data_1ff13246613f2a2d6bac9bbde2fdcb0b
#
_entry.id   1ff13246613f2a2d6bac9bbde2fdcb0b
#
_cell.length_a   1.000
_cell.length_b   1.000
_cell.length_c   1.000
_cell.angle_alpha   90.00
_cell.angle_beta   90.00
_cell.angle_gamma   90.00
#
_symmetry.space_group_name_H-M   'P 1'
#
loop_
_entity.id
_entity.type
_entity.pdbx_description
1 polymer ?
#
loop_
_entity_poly.entity_id
_entity_poly.type
_entity_poly.pdbx_seq_one_letter_code
_entity_poly.pdbx_strand_id
1 'polypeptide(L)'
;YIYNKAFYEAFFNPKDNVVEVSNRFSLIRDWATVRGIYKSGNSHTQYVKLMEEAGELAQALLKKDAYEVKDAIGDMVVVLTNLAALEGMQIENCIDAAYNEIANRKGKMVNGTFVKQTL
;
A
#
# COMPACT_ATOMS: atom_id res chain seq x y z
N TYR A 1 4.24 7.83 -15.76
CA TYR A 1 2.89 7.25 -15.72
C TYR A 1 1.87 8.31 -16.09
N ILE A 2 1.05 8.05 -17.10
CA ILE A 2 -0.01 8.94 -17.55
C ILE A 2 -1.34 8.26 -17.22
N TYR A 3 -2.16 8.91 -16.42
CA TYR A 3 -3.49 8.42 -16.11
C TYR A 3 -4.36 8.48 -17.37
N ASN A 4 -4.91 7.33 -17.75
CA ASN A 4 -5.85 7.24 -18.88
C ASN A 4 -7.22 6.86 -18.33
N LYS A 5 -8.15 7.81 -18.32
CA LYS A 5 -9.49 7.61 -17.78
C LYS A 5 -10.25 6.50 -18.49
N ALA A 6 -10.16 6.42 -19.82
CA ALA A 6 -10.85 5.38 -20.59
C ALA A 6 -10.30 3.99 -20.27
N PHE A 7 -8.98 3.85 -20.15
CA PHE A 7 -8.34 2.61 -19.76
C PHE A 7 -8.77 2.21 -18.34
N TYR A 8 -8.73 3.15 -17.42
CA TYR A 8 -9.13 2.93 -16.04
C TYR A 8 -10.58 2.45 -15.96
N GLU A 9 -11.51 3.14 -16.63
CA GLU A 9 -12.93 2.77 -16.61
C GLU A 9 -13.20 1.41 -17.25
N ALA A 10 -12.41 1.02 -18.26
CA ALA A 10 -12.58 -0.28 -18.92
C ALA A 10 -12.22 -1.45 -18.01
N PHE A 11 -11.26 -1.28 -17.10
CA PHE A 11 -10.76 -2.34 -16.24
C PHE A 11 -11.12 -2.16 -14.77
N PHE A 12 -11.76 -1.07 -14.42
CA PHE A 12 -12.03 -0.69 -13.05
C PHE A 12 -13.50 -0.37 -12.87
N ASN A 13 -14.26 -1.32 -12.36
CA ASN A 13 -15.64 -1.07 -11.97
C ASN A 13 -15.62 -0.70 -10.48
N PRO A 14 -15.94 0.56 -10.09
CA PRO A 14 -15.87 0.98 -8.69
C PRO A 14 -16.65 0.08 -7.73
N LYS A 15 -17.80 -0.44 -8.18
CA LYS A 15 -18.64 -1.32 -7.37
C LYS A 15 -17.98 -2.67 -7.11
N ASP A 16 -17.44 -3.29 -8.15
CA ASP A 16 -16.74 -4.57 -8.04
C ASP A 16 -15.37 -4.38 -7.37
N ASN A 17 -14.74 -3.25 -7.62
CA ASN A 17 -13.42 -2.93 -7.10
C ASN A 17 -13.39 -2.83 -5.57
N VAL A 18 -14.40 -2.22 -4.95
CA VAL A 18 -14.46 -2.10 -3.48
C VAL A 18 -14.48 -3.48 -2.83
N VAL A 19 -15.26 -4.40 -3.38
CA VAL A 19 -15.35 -5.78 -2.87
C VAL A 19 -14.01 -6.51 -3.10
N GLU A 20 -13.40 -6.37 -4.27
CA GLU A 20 -12.12 -7.02 -4.58
C GLU A 20 -10.98 -6.53 -3.70
N VAL A 21 -10.89 -5.23 -3.44
CA VAL A 21 -9.84 -4.66 -2.57
C VAL A 21 -9.93 -5.23 -1.16
N SER A 22 -11.14 -5.32 -0.59
CA SER A 22 -11.35 -5.92 0.74
C SER A 22 -10.94 -7.39 0.75
N ASN A 23 -11.30 -8.14 -0.30
CA ASN A 23 -10.92 -9.54 -0.45
C ASN A 23 -9.41 -9.71 -0.61
N ARG A 24 -8.73 -8.76 -1.27
CA ARG A 24 -7.28 -8.84 -1.50
C ARG A 24 -6.48 -8.80 -0.21
N PHE A 25 -6.81 -7.96 0.74
CA PHE A 25 -6.12 -7.97 2.03
C PHE A 25 -6.32 -9.30 2.75
N SER A 26 -7.52 -9.82 2.75
CA SER A 26 -7.80 -11.13 3.33
C SER A 26 -7.03 -12.25 2.62
N LEU A 27 -7.00 -12.22 1.29
CA LEU A 27 -6.26 -13.20 0.49
C LEU A 27 -4.75 -13.13 0.78
N ILE A 28 -4.20 -11.94 0.97
CA ILE A 28 -2.79 -11.76 1.33
C ILE A 28 -2.51 -12.40 2.69
N ARG A 29 -3.39 -12.18 3.67
CA ARG A 29 -3.24 -12.79 4.99
C ARG A 29 -3.32 -14.31 4.93
N ASP A 30 -4.24 -14.86 4.15
CA ASP A 30 -4.35 -16.31 3.94
C ASP A 30 -3.09 -16.87 3.29
N TRP A 31 -2.62 -16.19 2.25
CA TRP A 31 -1.39 -16.55 1.56
C TRP A 31 -0.20 -16.60 2.53
N ALA A 32 -0.07 -15.57 3.36
CA ALA A 32 1.02 -15.46 4.33
C ALA A 32 0.91 -16.54 5.42
N THR A 33 -0.30 -16.83 5.87
CA THR A 33 -0.55 -17.87 6.87
C THR A 33 -0.11 -19.24 6.36
N VAL A 34 -0.50 -19.59 5.14
CA VAL A 34 -0.14 -20.88 4.53
C VAL A 34 1.38 -21.04 4.41
N ARG A 35 2.07 -19.95 4.14
CA ARG A 35 3.52 -19.95 3.98
C ARG A 35 4.30 -19.84 5.29
N GLY A 36 3.61 -19.72 6.40
CA GLY A 36 4.25 -19.67 7.72
C GLY A 36 4.86 -18.33 8.08
N ILE A 37 4.51 -17.25 7.38
CA ILE A 37 5.07 -15.94 7.63
C ILE A 37 4.76 -15.45 9.04
N TYR A 38 3.53 -15.68 9.51
CA TYR A 38 3.15 -15.26 10.85
C TYR A 38 3.70 -16.19 11.95
N LYS A 39 3.91 -17.45 11.61
CA LYS A 39 4.45 -18.43 12.57
C LYS A 39 5.95 -18.26 12.78
N SER A 40 6.70 -17.99 11.72
CA SER A 40 8.16 -17.97 11.75
C SER A 40 8.78 -16.61 11.50
N GLY A 41 8.00 -15.64 10.95
CA GLY A 41 8.47 -14.29 10.70
C GLY A 41 8.24 -13.38 11.91
N ASN A 42 8.69 -12.14 11.78
CA ASN A 42 8.50 -11.12 12.80
C ASN A 42 8.43 -9.73 12.14
N SER A 43 8.02 -8.74 12.92
CA SER A 43 7.85 -7.38 12.42
C SER A 43 9.16 -6.78 11.91
N HIS A 44 10.27 -7.08 12.57
CA HIS A 44 11.57 -6.54 12.16
C HIS A 44 11.96 -7.04 10.75
N THR A 45 11.83 -8.33 10.49
CA THR A 45 12.16 -8.88 9.17
C THR A 45 11.23 -8.35 8.09
N GLN A 46 9.95 -8.13 8.42
CA GLN A 46 9.01 -7.49 7.49
C GLN A 46 9.37 -6.03 7.24
N TYR A 47 9.84 -5.31 8.24
CA TYR A 47 10.29 -3.94 8.04
C TYR A 47 11.52 -3.87 7.10
N VAL A 48 12.48 -4.77 7.29
CA VAL A 48 13.64 -4.86 6.39
C VAL A 48 13.18 -5.16 4.97
N LYS A 49 12.21 -6.07 4.81
CA LYS A 49 11.63 -6.38 3.50
C LYS A 49 10.96 -5.15 2.88
N LEU A 50 10.27 -4.34 3.69
CA LEU A 50 9.64 -3.11 3.23
C LEU A 50 10.69 -2.14 2.65
N MET A 51 11.83 -2.00 3.33
CA MET A 51 12.91 -1.13 2.85
C MET A 51 13.52 -1.65 1.55
N GLU A 52 13.63 -2.96 1.41
CA GLU A 52 14.08 -3.59 0.17
C GLU A 52 13.12 -3.26 -0.98
N GLU A 53 11.81 -3.43 -0.76
CA GLU A 53 10.79 -3.11 -1.76
C GLU A 53 10.75 -1.61 -2.08
N ALA A 54 10.97 -0.76 -1.08
CA ALA A 54 11.05 0.69 -1.29
C ALA A 54 12.23 1.05 -2.21
N GLY A 55 13.36 0.37 -2.05
CA GLY A 55 14.51 0.54 -2.93
C GLY A 55 14.21 0.12 -4.37
N GLU A 56 13.50 -0.98 -4.55
CA GLU A 56 13.08 -1.43 -5.88
C GLU A 56 12.12 -0.42 -6.52
N LEU A 57 11.22 0.17 -5.74
CA LEU A 57 10.34 1.23 -6.24
C LEU A 57 11.14 2.44 -6.71
N ALA A 58 12.16 2.85 -5.95
CA ALA A 58 13.02 3.95 -6.34
C ALA A 58 13.70 3.68 -7.68
N GLN A 59 14.24 2.48 -7.87
CA GLN A 59 14.86 2.08 -9.14
C GLN A 59 13.85 2.08 -10.29
N ALA A 60 12.65 1.55 -10.05
CA ALA A 60 11.59 1.50 -11.06
C ALA A 60 11.18 2.91 -11.52
N LEU A 61 11.10 3.85 -10.58
CA LEU A 61 10.80 5.25 -10.89
C LEU A 61 11.90 5.89 -11.74
N LEU A 62 13.16 5.63 -11.40
CA LEU A 62 14.31 6.14 -12.18
C LEU A 62 14.34 5.59 -13.60
N LYS A 63 14.00 4.32 -13.75
CA LYS A 63 13.94 3.66 -15.07
C LYS A 63 12.69 4.06 -15.87
N LYS A 64 11.73 4.70 -15.22
CA LYS A 64 10.40 5.01 -15.82
C LYS A 64 9.68 3.77 -16.34
N ASP A 65 9.84 2.65 -15.63
CA ASP A 65 9.19 1.39 -15.97
C ASP A 65 7.88 1.30 -15.19
N ALA A 66 6.77 1.60 -15.88
CA ALA A 66 5.44 1.65 -15.25
C ALA A 66 5.02 0.30 -14.68
N TYR A 67 5.39 -0.81 -15.31
CA TYR A 67 5.07 -2.14 -14.81
C TYR A 67 5.81 -2.42 -13.49
N GLU A 68 7.10 -2.14 -13.44
CA GLU A 68 7.88 -2.33 -12.21
C GLU A 68 7.42 -1.41 -11.08
N VAL A 69 7.01 -0.17 -11.41
CA VAL A 69 6.43 0.76 -10.41
C VAL A 69 5.18 0.16 -9.79
N LYS A 70 4.27 -0.33 -10.62
CA LYS A 70 3.02 -0.96 -10.18
C LYS A 70 3.30 -2.15 -9.27
N ASP A 71 4.21 -3.02 -9.70
CA ASP A 71 4.59 -4.22 -8.96
C ASP A 71 5.20 -3.86 -7.61
N ALA A 72 6.12 -2.92 -7.58
CA ALA A 72 6.79 -2.49 -6.35
C ALA A 72 5.83 -1.87 -5.35
N ILE A 73 4.89 -1.04 -5.81
CA ILE A 73 3.85 -0.47 -4.93
C ILE A 73 3.01 -1.59 -4.32
N GLY A 74 2.58 -2.55 -5.14
CA GLY A 74 1.81 -3.70 -4.65
C GLY A 74 2.58 -4.52 -3.63
N ASP A 75 3.85 -4.77 -3.89
CA ASP A 75 4.72 -5.54 -2.99
C ASP A 75 4.86 -4.84 -1.63
N MET A 76 4.97 -3.52 -1.63
CA MET A 76 5.02 -2.76 -0.38
C MET A 76 3.72 -2.91 0.42
N VAL A 77 2.58 -2.89 -0.25
CA VAL A 77 1.28 -3.09 0.42
C VAL A 77 1.17 -4.50 1.00
N VAL A 78 1.64 -5.51 0.28
CA VAL A 78 1.69 -6.89 0.80
C VAL A 78 2.51 -6.96 2.07
N VAL A 79 3.70 -6.38 2.06
CA VAL A 79 4.58 -6.38 3.24
C VAL A 79 3.94 -5.64 4.42
N LEU A 80 3.33 -4.48 4.17
CA LEU A 80 2.64 -3.71 5.21
C LEU A 80 1.46 -4.48 5.79
N THR A 81 0.71 -5.19 4.96
CA THR A 81 -0.39 -6.03 5.41
C THR A 81 0.09 -7.10 6.38
N ASN A 82 1.21 -7.74 6.06
CA ASN A 82 1.79 -8.77 6.90
C ASN A 82 2.40 -8.21 8.18
N LEU A 83 3.03 -7.04 8.09
CA LEU A 83 3.58 -6.37 9.27
C LEU A 83 2.46 -6.00 10.26
N ALA A 84 1.37 -5.44 9.75
CA ALA A 84 0.21 -5.13 10.59
C ALA A 84 -0.31 -6.38 11.31
N ALA A 85 -0.45 -7.49 10.58
CA ALA A 85 -0.93 -8.74 11.16
C ALA A 85 0.01 -9.25 12.25
N LEU A 86 1.33 -9.15 12.03
CA LEU A 86 2.32 -9.55 13.04
C LEU A 86 2.25 -8.69 14.30
N GLU A 87 1.80 -7.45 14.17
CA GLU A 87 1.59 -6.55 15.31
C GLU A 87 0.20 -6.66 15.92
N GLY A 88 -0.57 -7.66 15.52
CA GLY A 88 -1.91 -7.92 16.06
C GLY A 88 -2.97 -6.97 15.51
N MET A 89 -2.72 -6.38 14.35
CA MET A 89 -3.63 -5.42 13.72
C MET A 89 -4.06 -5.91 12.34
N GLN A 90 -5.16 -5.34 11.86
CA GLN A 90 -5.54 -5.48 10.46
C GLN A 90 -5.14 -4.21 9.72
N ILE A 91 -4.55 -4.37 8.54
CA ILE A 91 -4.13 -3.22 7.71
C ILE A 91 -5.30 -2.27 7.42
N GLU A 92 -6.51 -2.79 7.29
CA GLU A 92 -7.71 -1.99 7.06
C GLU A 92 -7.93 -0.96 8.17
N ASN A 93 -7.71 -1.35 9.43
CA ASN A 93 -7.84 -0.43 10.56
C ASN A 93 -6.74 0.62 10.57
N CYS A 94 -5.54 0.26 10.12
CA CYS A 94 -4.44 1.21 9.97
C CYS A 94 -4.79 2.28 8.93
N ILE A 95 -5.35 1.85 7.79
CA ILE A 95 -5.78 2.75 6.73
C ILE A 95 -6.88 3.69 7.24
N ASP A 96 -7.88 3.15 7.93
CA ASP A 96 -8.98 3.94 8.48
C ASP A 96 -8.47 5.00 9.47
N ALA A 97 -7.56 4.61 10.36
CA ALA A 97 -6.98 5.52 11.34
C ALA A 97 -6.25 6.67 10.64
N ALA A 98 -5.43 6.36 9.64
CA ALA A 98 -4.71 7.35 8.87
C ALA A 98 -5.65 8.27 8.11
N TYR A 99 -6.68 7.72 7.47
CA TYR A 99 -7.66 8.49 6.71
C TYR A 99 -8.44 9.44 7.63
N ASN A 100 -8.89 8.96 8.79
CA ASN A 100 -9.61 9.79 9.74
C ASN A 100 -8.78 10.97 10.21
N GLU A 101 -7.46 10.79 10.33
CA GLU A 101 -6.57 11.86 10.70
C GLU A 101 -6.40 12.91 9.60
N ILE A 102 -6.31 12.50 8.34
CA ILE A 102 -6.03 13.42 7.23
C ILE A 102 -7.29 14.01 6.58
N ALA A 103 -8.45 13.39 6.76
CA ALA A 103 -9.67 13.74 6.02
C ALA A 103 -10.06 15.22 6.14
N ASN A 104 -9.84 15.82 7.30
CA ASN A 104 -10.15 17.22 7.56
C ASN A 104 -8.91 18.10 7.72
N ARG A 105 -7.74 17.57 7.37
CA ARG A 105 -6.48 18.30 7.48
C ARG A 105 -6.43 19.42 6.46
N LYS A 106 -6.10 20.62 6.90
CA LYS A 106 -5.90 21.79 6.06
C LYS A 106 -4.41 22.04 5.84
N GLY A 107 -4.07 22.56 4.68
CA GLY A 107 -2.70 22.86 4.33
C GLY A 107 -2.62 23.30 2.87
N LYS A 108 -1.42 23.30 2.34
CA LYS A 108 -1.16 23.68 0.95
C LYS A 108 0.02 22.92 0.39
N MET A 109 0.08 22.87 -0.93
CA MET A 109 1.22 22.28 -1.63
C MET A 109 2.39 23.26 -1.62
N VAL A 110 3.56 22.76 -1.23
CA VAL A 110 4.83 23.51 -1.26
C VAL A 110 5.89 22.58 -1.84
N ASN A 111 6.44 22.96 -2.97
CA ASN A 111 7.50 22.20 -3.65
C ASN A 111 7.17 20.71 -3.81
N GLY A 112 5.94 20.43 -4.26
CA GLY A 112 5.50 19.06 -4.53
C GLY A 112 5.06 18.26 -3.31
N THR A 113 5.03 18.88 -2.13
CA THR A 113 4.64 18.23 -0.88
C THR A 113 3.49 18.99 -0.22
N PHE A 114 2.51 18.25 0.29
CA PHE A 114 1.45 18.83 1.09
C PHE A 114 1.98 19.20 2.48
N VAL A 115 1.88 20.47 2.82
CA VAL A 115 2.33 20.99 4.12
C VAL A 115 1.11 21.30 4.96
N LYS A 116 1.03 20.62 6.10
CA LYS A 116 -0.07 20.78 7.04
C LYS A 116 -0.07 22.20 7.63
N GLN A 117 -1.26 22.80 7.70
CA GLN A 117 -1.42 24.10 8.37
C GLN A 117 -1.22 23.90 9.87
N THR A 118 -0.31 24.71 10.43
CA THR A 118 -0.09 24.75 11.87
C THR A 118 -0.68 26.04 12.43
N LEU A 119 -1.22 25.95 13.63
CA LEU A 119 -1.74 27.12 14.33
C LEU A 119 -0.62 27.99 14.88
#